data_d9453a08f21f92b8ceba38c252c73651
#
_entry.id   d9453a08f21f92b8ceba38c252c73651
#
_cell.length_a   1.000
_cell.length_b   1.000
_cell.length_c   1.000
_cell.angle_alpha   90.00
_cell.angle_beta   90.00
_cell.angle_gamma   90.00
#
_symmetry.space_group_name_H-M   'P 1'
#
loop_
_entity.id
_entity.type
_entity.pdbx_description
1 polymer ?
#
loop_
_entity_poly.entity_id
_entity_poly.type
_entity_poly.pdbx_seq_one_letter_code
_entity_poly.pdbx_strand_id
1 'polypeptide(L)'
;MSDYELFFDPLALPISTGIEEDRLNAKETITAISKIRKNFPDTHIVLGISNISFGLSPLSRINLNSIFLDECIKAGLDSAIIAPNKILPLSKISEETKKLCLDLIYDKREFEDDICIYDPLVAFVNSTNGS
;
A
#
# COMPACT_ATOMS: atom_id res chain seq x y z
N MET A 1 13.93 -7.74 -26.17
CA MET A 1 12.96 -6.90 -26.87
C MET A 1 13.20 -5.46 -26.55
N SER A 2 14.34 -5.03 -26.99
CA SER A 2 14.75 -3.67 -26.74
C SER A 2 13.88 -2.63 -27.45
N ASP A 3 13.17 -3.05 -28.49
CA ASP A 3 12.38 -2.13 -29.28
C ASP A 3 10.98 -1.88 -28.73
N TYR A 4 10.63 -2.60 -27.66
CA TYR A 4 9.31 -2.46 -27.07
C TYR A 4 9.44 -1.97 -25.65
N GLU A 5 8.77 -0.86 -25.41
CA GLU A 5 8.57 -0.39 -24.04
C GLU A 5 7.21 -0.87 -23.60
N LEU A 6 7.21 -1.87 -22.73
CA LEU A 6 5.98 -2.36 -22.13
C LEU A 6 5.80 -1.70 -20.78
N PHE A 7 4.61 -1.16 -20.57
CA PHE A 7 4.22 -0.54 -19.32
C PHE A 7 3.10 -1.34 -18.71
N PHE A 8 3.27 -1.71 -17.44
CA PHE A 8 2.23 -2.39 -16.68
C PHE A 8 1.74 -1.49 -15.57
N ASP A 9 0.43 -1.40 -15.42
CA ASP A 9 -0.21 -0.74 -14.29
C ASP A 9 -1.13 -1.77 -13.63
N PRO A 10 -0.66 -2.40 -12.54
CA PRO A 10 -1.45 -3.44 -11.87
C PRO A 10 -2.64 -2.90 -11.09
N LEU A 11 -2.85 -1.62 -11.06
CA LEU A 11 -3.91 -0.90 -10.37
C LEU A 11 -3.81 -1.01 -8.85
N ALA A 12 -3.80 0.13 -8.19
CA ALA A 12 -3.95 0.20 -6.75
C ALA A 12 -5.41 0.47 -6.42
N LEU A 13 -5.99 -0.38 -5.60
CA LEU A 13 -7.39 -0.26 -5.17
C LEU A 13 -7.44 -0.02 -3.66
N PRO A 14 -8.48 0.67 -3.15
CA PRO A 14 -8.58 0.99 -1.73
C PRO A 14 -8.57 -0.24 -0.83
N ILE A 15 -7.91 -0.14 0.33
CA ILE A 15 -7.89 -1.20 1.34
C ILE A 15 -8.63 -0.81 2.62
N SER A 16 -9.10 0.42 2.67
CA SER A 16 -9.71 0.99 3.88
C SER A 16 -11.23 1.07 3.82
N THR A 17 -11.86 0.36 2.90
CA THR A 17 -13.31 0.39 2.70
C THR A 17 -14.09 -0.35 3.78
N GLY A 18 -13.43 -1.23 4.52
CA GLY A 18 -14.10 -2.12 5.47
C GLY A 18 -14.70 -3.37 4.83
N ILE A 19 -14.64 -3.48 3.51
CA ILE A 19 -15.09 -4.66 2.78
C ILE A 19 -14.02 -5.73 2.83
N GLU A 20 -14.38 -6.93 3.23
CA GLU A 20 -13.42 -8.04 3.42
C GLU A 20 -12.57 -8.28 2.17
N GLU A 21 -13.19 -8.27 1.00
CA GLU A 21 -12.51 -8.53 -0.27
C GLU A 21 -11.47 -7.49 -0.61
N ASP A 22 -11.66 -6.25 -0.15
CA ASP A 22 -10.74 -5.14 -0.45
C ASP A 22 -9.48 -5.16 0.43
N ARG A 23 -9.51 -5.88 1.55
CA ARG A 23 -8.39 -5.87 2.50
C ARG A 23 -7.07 -6.37 1.92
N LEU A 24 -7.13 -7.22 0.90
CA LEU A 24 -5.94 -7.79 0.27
C LEU A 24 -5.48 -7.02 -0.98
N ASN A 25 -6.17 -5.94 -1.34
CA ASN A 25 -5.86 -5.20 -2.56
C ASN A 25 -4.41 -4.73 -2.63
N ALA A 26 -3.86 -4.20 -1.54
CA ALA A 26 -2.48 -3.74 -1.52
C ALA A 26 -1.49 -4.90 -1.67
N LYS A 27 -1.72 -5.98 -0.95
CA LYS A 27 -0.88 -7.18 -1.03
C LYS A 27 -0.91 -7.77 -2.43
N GLU A 28 -2.08 -7.83 -3.04
CA GLU A 28 -2.23 -8.34 -4.40
C GLU A 28 -1.49 -7.46 -5.42
N THR A 29 -1.55 -6.15 -5.25
CA THR A 29 -0.83 -5.21 -6.12
C THR A 29 0.68 -5.41 -6.00
N ILE A 30 1.20 -5.51 -4.78
CA ILE A 30 2.63 -5.74 -4.53
C ILE A 30 3.06 -7.08 -5.12
N THR A 31 2.25 -8.12 -4.94
CA THR A 31 2.52 -9.44 -5.51
C THR A 31 2.55 -9.40 -7.04
N ALA A 32 1.60 -8.67 -7.64
CA ALA A 32 1.56 -8.51 -9.09
C ALA A 32 2.82 -7.81 -9.61
N ILE A 33 3.27 -6.75 -8.94
CA ILE A 33 4.50 -6.05 -9.30
C ILE A 33 5.69 -7.01 -9.27
N SER A 34 5.80 -7.79 -8.20
CA SER A 34 6.88 -8.76 -8.03
C SER A 34 6.87 -9.81 -9.13
N LYS A 35 5.69 -10.33 -9.49
CA LYS A 35 5.54 -11.32 -10.56
C LYS A 35 5.90 -10.74 -11.93
N ILE A 36 5.43 -9.52 -12.22
CA ILE A 36 5.75 -8.86 -13.49
C ILE A 36 7.25 -8.65 -13.61
N ARG A 37 7.88 -8.17 -12.54
CA ARG A 37 9.33 -7.95 -12.54
C ARG A 37 10.11 -9.22 -12.75
N LYS A 38 9.67 -10.32 -12.14
CA LYS A 38 10.32 -11.61 -12.28
C LYS A 38 10.19 -12.18 -13.68
N ASN A 39 9.00 -12.07 -14.28
CA ASN A 39 8.70 -12.69 -15.58
C ASN A 39 9.07 -11.79 -16.75
N PHE A 40 9.10 -10.47 -16.54
CA PHE A 40 9.36 -9.48 -17.58
C PHE A 40 10.33 -8.42 -17.07
N PRO A 41 11.60 -8.79 -16.84
CA PRO A 41 12.55 -7.88 -16.15
C PRO A 41 12.87 -6.59 -16.90
N ASP A 42 12.63 -6.55 -18.21
CA ASP A 42 12.92 -5.40 -19.05
C ASP A 42 11.72 -4.46 -19.23
N THR A 43 10.62 -4.72 -18.56
CA THR A 43 9.43 -3.89 -18.67
C THR A 43 9.44 -2.76 -17.66
N HIS A 44 8.57 -1.79 -17.88
CA HIS A 44 8.35 -0.69 -16.97
C HIS A 44 7.04 -0.90 -16.21
N ILE A 45 7.09 -0.75 -14.89
CA ILE A 45 5.92 -0.89 -14.03
C ILE A 45 5.60 0.48 -13.47
N VAL A 46 4.40 0.98 -13.78
CA VAL A 46 3.90 2.29 -13.34
C VAL A 46 2.67 2.06 -12.48
N LEU A 47 2.53 2.82 -11.41
CA LEU A 47 1.41 2.64 -10.50
C LEU A 47 0.94 3.98 -9.95
N GLY A 48 -0.36 4.21 -9.98
CA GLY A 48 -0.98 5.32 -9.25
C GLY A 48 -1.16 4.90 -7.80
N ILE A 49 -0.48 5.59 -6.89
CA ILE A 49 -0.39 5.18 -5.48
C ILE A 49 -1.62 5.55 -4.66
N SER A 50 -2.18 6.74 -4.90
CA SER A 50 -3.11 7.35 -3.93
C SER A 50 -4.43 6.62 -3.73
N ASN A 51 -4.86 5.80 -4.68
CA ASN A 51 -6.11 5.04 -4.53
C ASN A 51 -6.11 4.09 -3.34
N ILE A 52 -4.93 3.59 -2.95
CA ILE A 52 -4.82 2.64 -1.84
C ILE A 52 -5.38 3.20 -0.54
N SER A 53 -5.30 4.51 -0.37
CA SER A 53 -5.70 5.20 0.85
C SER A 53 -7.01 5.96 0.73
N PHE A 54 -7.74 5.75 -0.35
CA PHE A 54 -9.00 6.45 -0.59
C PHE A 54 -9.98 6.21 0.58
N GLY A 55 -10.59 7.29 1.03
CA GLY A 55 -11.55 7.23 2.13
C GLY A 55 -10.95 7.53 3.51
N LEU A 56 -9.65 7.56 3.63
CA LEU A 56 -8.97 7.90 4.89
C LEU A 56 -8.79 9.42 5.03
N SER A 57 -8.53 9.89 6.25
CA SER A 57 -8.20 11.28 6.50
C SER A 57 -6.91 11.68 5.77
N PRO A 58 -6.70 13.00 5.50
CA PRO A 58 -5.50 13.42 4.77
C PRO A 58 -4.18 12.94 5.38
N LEU A 59 -4.03 13.01 6.70
CA LEU A 59 -2.80 12.56 7.36
C LEU A 59 -2.62 11.04 7.22
N SER A 60 -3.70 10.30 7.42
CA SER A 60 -3.67 8.83 7.25
C SER A 60 -3.29 8.46 5.82
N ARG A 61 -3.83 9.19 4.85
CA ARG A 61 -3.51 8.96 3.44
C ARG A 61 -2.02 9.15 3.16
N ILE A 62 -1.44 10.23 3.67
CA ILE A 62 -0.02 10.52 3.48
C ILE A 62 0.84 9.40 4.05
N ASN A 63 0.55 8.96 5.26
CA ASN A 63 1.31 7.89 5.92
C ASN A 63 1.20 6.57 5.16
N LEU A 64 -0.01 6.17 4.81
CA LEU A 64 -0.22 4.89 4.11
C LEU A 64 0.38 4.92 2.70
N ASN A 65 0.20 6.03 1.97
CA ASN A 65 0.78 6.19 0.64
C ASN A 65 2.30 6.01 0.68
N SER A 66 2.95 6.60 1.68
CA SER A 66 4.41 6.56 1.79
C SER A 66 4.93 5.15 2.04
N ILE A 67 4.29 4.42 2.94
CA ILE A 67 4.69 3.05 3.25
C ILE A 67 4.37 2.11 2.08
N PHE A 68 3.21 2.27 1.45
CA PHE A 68 2.83 1.47 0.29
C PHE A 68 3.80 1.69 -0.88
N LEU A 69 4.16 2.95 -1.15
CA LEU A 69 5.13 3.26 -2.19
C LEU A 69 6.46 2.56 -1.94
N ASP A 70 6.96 2.59 -0.71
CA ASP A 70 8.22 1.93 -0.35
C ASP A 70 8.14 0.42 -0.60
N GLU A 71 7.04 -0.22 -0.21
CA GLU A 71 6.84 -1.66 -0.44
C GLU A 71 6.76 -1.99 -1.93
N CYS A 72 6.12 -1.14 -2.72
CA CYS A 72 6.04 -1.33 -4.17
C CYS A 72 7.42 -1.20 -4.82
N ILE A 73 8.22 -0.24 -4.39
CA ILE A 73 9.59 -0.06 -4.90
C ILE A 73 10.42 -1.30 -4.59
N LYS A 74 10.33 -1.83 -3.38
CA LYS A 74 11.03 -3.06 -3.01
C LYS A 74 10.62 -4.25 -3.86
N ALA A 75 9.38 -4.27 -4.32
CA ALA A 75 8.87 -5.34 -5.18
C ALA A 75 9.30 -5.19 -6.65
N GLY A 76 9.76 -4.01 -7.05
CA GLY A 76 10.27 -3.80 -8.41
C GLY A 76 9.58 -2.68 -9.18
N LEU A 77 8.84 -1.80 -8.52
CA LEU A 77 8.18 -0.67 -9.18
C LEU A 77 9.23 0.32 -9.73
N ASP A 78 9.01 0.76 -10.98
CA ASP A 78 9.88 1.73 -11.63
C ASP A 78 9.43 3.17 -11.41
N SER A 79 8.12 3.40 -11.50
CA SER A 79 7.55 4.75 -11.46
C SER A 79 6.25 4.75 -10.69
N ALA A 80 6.03 5.83 -9.97
CA ALA A 80 4.79 6.03 -9.23
C ALA A 80 4.16 7.36 -9.65
N ILE A 81 2.84 7.35 -9.77
CA ILE A 81 2.07 8.57 -10.04
C ILE A 81 1.45 8.99 -8.71
N ILE A 82 2.01 10.03 -8.12
CA ILE A 82 1.51 10.58 -6.86
C ILE A 82 1.99 12.02 -6.70
N ALA A 83 1.13 12.87 -6.17
CA ALA A 83 1.50 14.25 -5.88
C ALA A 83 2.52 14.29 -4.73
N PRO A 84 3.58 15.12 -4.83
CA PRO A 84 4.61 15.18 -3.79
C PRO A 84 4.07 15.50 -2.39
N ASN A 85 2.98 16.25 -2.29
CA ASN A 85 2.38 16.60 -1.01
C ASN A 85 1.51 15.47 -0.42
N LYS A 86 1.46 14.31 -1.07
CA LYS A 86 0.71 13.14 -0.60
C LYS A 86 1.60 12.05 -0.03
N ILE A 87 2.89 12.31 0.08
CA ILE A 87 3.86 11.38 0.67
C ILE A 87 4.82 12.13 1.59
N LEU A 88 5.44 11.36 2.50
CA LEU A 88 6.50 11.85 3.39
C LEU A 88 7.70 10.92 3.29
N PRO A 89 8.91 11.43 3.54
CA PRO A 89 10.06 10.54 3.73
C PRO A 89 9.80 9.59 4.89
N LEU A 90 10.27 8.35 4.76
CA LEU A 90 10.04 7.34 5.81
C LEU A 90 10.61 7.77 7.17
N SER A 91 11.69 8.55 7.17
CA SER A 91 12.28 9.08 8.40
C SER A 91 11.35 9.99 9.19
N LYS A 92 10.31 10.52 8.54
CA LYS A 92 9.33 11.39 9.17
C LYS A 92 8.12 10.64 9.73
N ILE A 93 8.06 9.33 9.51
CA ILE A 93 6.97 8.48 9.98
C ILE A 93 7.46 7.67 11.17
N SER A 94 6.70 7.66 12.27
CA SER A 94 7.08 6.90 13.46
C SER A 94 7.08 5.39 13.18
N GLU A 95 7.88 4.66 13.95
CA GLU A 95 7.94 3.20 13.80
C GLU A 95 6.60 2.54 14.07
N GLU A 96 5.85 3.07 15.02
CA GLU A 96 4.51 2.56 15.33
C GLU A 96 3.57 2.74 14.14
N THR A 97 3.58 3.92 13.51
CA THR A 97 2.75 4.19 12.33
C THR A 97 3.18 3.30 11.16
N LYS A 98 4.49 3.12 10.94
CA LYS A 98 4.99 2.21 9.91
C LYS A 98 4.46 0.80 10.12
N LYS A 99 4.50 0.31 11.35
CA LYS A 99 4.02 -1.03 11.67
C LYS A 99 2.53 -1.17 11.37
N LEU A 100 1.73 -0.18 11.77
CA LEU A 100 0.29 -0.21 11.49
C LEU A 100 0.01 -0.19 9.99
N CYS A 101 0.73 0.61 9.23
CA CYS A 101 0.58 0.65 7.77
C CYS A 101 0.96 -0.69 7.14
N LEU A 102 2.06 -1.30 7.57
CA LEU A 102 2.47 -2.61 7.06
C LEU A 102 1.46 -3.69 7.41
N ASP A 103 0.96 -3.68 8.64
CA ASP A 103 -0.07 -4.64 9.05
C ASP A 103 -1.34 -4.46 8.22
N LEU A 104 -1.72 -3.23 7.91
CA LEU A 104 -2.88 -2.93 7.09
C LEU A 104 -2.66 -3.39 5.64
N ILE A 105 -1.49 -3.11 5.06
CA ILE A 105 -1.16 -3.48 3.68
C ILE A 105 -1.22 -5.01 3.50
N TYR A 106 -0.72 -5.75 4.47
CA TYR A 106 -0.66 -7.21 4.41
C TYR A 106 -1.82 -7.88 5.14
N ASP A 107 -2.79 -7.10 5.61
CA ASP A 107 -3.98 -7.58 6.32
C ASP A 107 -3.66 -8.52 7.49
N LYS A 108 -2.77 -8.08 8.35
CA LYS A 108 -2.34 -8.87 9.51
C LYS A 108 -3.29 -8.65 10.69
N ARG A 109 -4.46 -9.27 10.61
CA ARG A 109 -5.42 -9.28 11.71
C ARG A 109 -5.11 -10.44 12.65
N GLU A 110 -5.44 -10.27 13.92
CA GLU A 110 -5.32 -11.34 14.90
C GLU A 110 -6.70 -11.74 15.39
N PHE A 111 -6.92 -13.05 15.49
CA PHE A 111 -8.18 -13.63 15.92
C PHE A 111 -7.96 -14.55 17.12
N GLU A 112 -8.94 -14.59 18.02
CA GLU A 112 -8.99 -15.52 19.12
C GLU A 112 -10.43 -16.04 19.20
N ASP A 113 -10.59 -17.38 19.08
CA ASP A 113 -11.91 -18.04 19.08
C ASP A 113 -12.89 -17.42 18.06
N ASP A 114 -12.39 -17.18 16.84
CA ASP A 114 -13.13 -16.54 15.73
C ASP A 114 -13.51 -15.08 15.98
N ILE A 115 -13.00 -14.47 17.06
CA ILE A 115 -13.19 -13.06 17.35
C ILE A 115 -11.94 -12.29 16.95
N CYS A 116 -12.12 -11.23 16.15
CA CYS A 116 -11.00 -10.38 15.77
C CYS A 116 -10.57 -9.54 16.97
N ILE A 117 -9.38 -9.81 17.52
CA ILE A 117 -8.83 -9.07 18.66
C ILE A 117 -7.92 -7.94 18.24
N TYR A 118 -7.44 -7.97 16.99
CA TYR A 118 -6.62 -6.90 16.43
C TYR A 118 -6.96 -6.72 14.96
N ASP A 119 -7.35 -5.50 14.60
CA ASP A 119 -7.62 -5.12 13.22
C ASP A 119 -6.76 -3.88 12.90
N PRO A 120 -5.77 -4.01 11.98
CA PRO A 120 -4.89 -2.90 11.67
C PRO A 120 -5.62 -1.68 11.10
N LEU A 121 -6.74 -1.87 10.40
CA LEU A 121 -7.52 -0.74 9.91
C LEU A 121 -8.08 0.10 11.06
N VAL A 122 -8.70 -0.56 12.04
CA VAL A 122 -9.25 0.12 13.21
C VAL A 122 -8.13 0.81 14.00
N ALA A 123 -7.03 0.10 14.23
CA ALA A 123 -5.89 0.63 14.97
C ALA A 123 -5.28 1.86 14.27
N PHE A 124 -5.15 1.79 12.94
CA PHE A 124 -4.59 2.87 12.15
C PHE A 124 -5.48 4.11 12.17
N VAL A 125 -6.78 3.94 11.95
CA VAL A 125 -7.75 5.03 11.98
C VAL A 125 -7.75 5.70 13.36
N ASN A 126 -7.76 4.91 14.42
CA ASN A 126 -7.78 5.43 15.79
C ASN A 126 -6.50 6.18 16.13
N SER A 127 -5.34 5.71 15.68
CA SER A 127 -4.07 6.36 15.98
C SER A 127 -3.94 7.73 15.30
N THR A 128 -4.48 7.89 14.10
CA THR A 128 -4.40 9.15 13.36
C THR A 128 -5.50 10.13 13.75
N ASN A 129 -6.69 9.64 14.12
CA ASN A 129 -7.79 10.50 14.53
C ASN A 129 -7.62 11.04 15.95
N GLY A 130 -6.79 10.42 16.76
CA GLY A 130 -6.52 10.84 18.12
C GLY A 130 -5.41 11.87 18.27
N SER A 131 -4.81 12.27 17.15
CA SER A 131 -3.67 13.20 17.18
C SER A 131 -4.02 14.59 16.72
#